data_b5f595496fa5240bda1af2825b3a251b
#
_entry.id   b5f595496fa5240bda1af2825b3a251b
#
_cell.length_a   1.000
_cell.length_b   1.000
_cell.length_c   1.000
_cell.angle_alpha   90.00
_cell.angle_beta   90.00
_cell.angle_gamma   90.00
#
_symmetry.space_group_name_H-M   'P 1'
#
loop_
_entity.id
_entity.type
_entity.pdbx_description
1 polymer ?
#
loop_
_entity_poly.entity_id
_entity_poly.type
_entity_poly.pdbx_seq_one_letter_code
_entity_poly.pdbx_strand_id
1 'polypeptide(L)'
;MRLRPPSVPLITVDPFFNVWSPADKLTDVDTAHWTGYTNAILGTVNIDGKDYRLIGKKRSEEIKSAKQVELDMDTFTTTYVFEQDGVRLTLLFTSPIMPDDLYYLTRPVSYLEIQKEILDGHRHTVKVKLACSEQFCVDRVGDDEVETEILTLDNGIKSVKMGSKGQKLLAYHADDARITWGYFYL
;
A
#
# COMPACT_ATOMS: atom_id res chain seq x y z
N MET A 1 -14.93 -8.23 21.62
CA MET A 1 -15.07 -7.38 20.41
C MET A 1 -13.87 -6.45 20.41
N ARG A 2 -12.90 -6.62 19.51
CA ARG A 2 -11.80 -5.65 19.34
C ARG A 2 -12.38 -4.38 18.71
N LEU A 3 -12.12 -3.22 19.31
CA LEU A 3 -12.51 -1.93 18.74
C LEU A 3 -11.68 -1.71 17.49
N ARG A 4 -12.35 -1.46 16.38
CA ARG A 4 -11.72 -1.11 15.12
C ARG A 4 -11.78 0.40 14.91
N PRO A 5 -10.66 1.07 14.57
CA PRO A 5 -10.70 2.48 14.20
C PRO A 5 -11.44 2.68 12.86
N PRO A 6 -12.00 3.87 12.62
CA PRO A 6 -12.71 4.20 11.37
C PRO A 6 -11.82 4.06 10.12
N SER A 7 -10.52 4.27 10.28
CA SER A 7 -9.50 4.09 9.26
C SER A 7 -8.33 3.32 9.83
N VAL A 8 -7.77 2.38 9.08
CA VAL A 8 -6.65 1.52 9.50
C VAL A 8 -5.35 1.96 8.84
N PRO A 9 -4.24 2.08 9.60
CA PRO A 9 -2.94 2.45 9.04
C PRO A 9 -2.38 1.32 8.18
N LEU A 10 -1.78 1.67 7.04
CA LEU A 10 -1.05 0.75 6.17
C LEU A 10 0.43 1.14 6.09
N ILE A 11 0.69 2.43 5.91
CA ILE A 11 2.03 3.02 5.91
C ILE A 11 1.96 4.26 6.80
N THR A 12 2.81 4.31 7.83
CA THR A 12 2.89 5.43 8.76
C THR A 12 4.34 5.87 8.90
N VAL A 13 4.78 6.79 8.05
CA VAL A 13 6.14 7.31 8.04
C VAL A 13 6.20 8.63 8.82
N ASP A 14 5.45 9.62 8.34
CA ASP A 14 5.35 10.96 8.92
C ASP A 14 4.03 11.64 8.52
N PRO A 15 3.70 12.83 9.03
CA PRO A 15 2.46 13.53 8.69
C PRO A 15 2.28 13.87 7.21
N PHE A 16 3.36 14.01 6.45
CA PHE A 16 3.31 14.34 5.01
C PHE A 16 3.24 13.10 4.13
N PHE A 17 3.68 11.94 4.64
CA PHE A 17 3.66 10.68 3.90
C PHE A 17 3.10 9.54 4.76
N ASN A 18 1.88 9.18 4.49
CA ASN A 18 1.21 8.03 5.11
C ASN A 18 0.08 7.51 4.22
N VAL A 19 -0.34 6.28 4.48
CA VAL A 19 -1.40 5.59 3.73
C VAL A 19 -2.31 4.86 4.70
N TRP A 20 -3.61 5.06 4.53
CA TRP A 20 -4.66 4.49 5.35
C TRP A 20 -5.71 3.79 4.49
N SER A 21 -6.38 2.81 5.06
CA SER A 21 -7.60 2.22 4.50
C SER A 21 -8.81 2.72 5.27
N PRO A 22 -9.64 3.59 4.67
CA PRO A 22 -10.83 4.16 5.35
C PRO A 22 -12.09 3.30 5.22
N ALA A 23 -11.97 2.01 4.88
CA ALA A 23 -13.11 1.10 4.72
C ALA A 23 -12.87 -0.25 5.39
N ASP A 24 -13.93 -1.04 5.56
CA ASP A 24 -13.88 -2.37 6.18
C ASP A 24 -13.16 -3.39 5.31
N LYS A 25 -13.35 -3.28 4.01
CA LYS A 25 -12.65 -4.11 3.04
C LYS A 25 -11.64 -3.26 2.29
N LEU A 26 -10.45 -3.80 2.13
CA LEU A 26 -9.37 -3.15 1.41
C LEU A 26 -9.69 -2.91 -0.08
N THR A 27 -10.78 -3.52 -0.57
CA THR A 27 -11.27 -3.42 -1.95
C THR A 27 -12.45 -2.47 -2.14
N ASP A 28 -13.02 -1.87 -1.08
CA ASP A 28 -14.23 -1.04 -1.21
C ASP A 28 -13.91 0.36 -1.71
N VAL A 29 -12.79 0.94 -1.26
CA VAL A 29 -12.33 2.27 -1.64
C VAL A 29 -10.83 2.26 -1.95
N ASP A 30 -10.32 3.34 -2.51
CA ASP A 30 -8.88 3.54 -2.62
C ASP A 30 -8.27 3.88 -1.26
N THR A 31 -7.02 3.52 -1.08
CA THR A 31 -6.24 3.97 0.07
C THR A 31 -6.04 5.48 0.02
N ALA A 32 -5.94 6.10 1.19
CA ALA A 32 -5.90 7.54 1.33
C ALA A 32 -4.82 8.01 2.32
N HIS A 33 -4.41 9.25 2.17
CA HIS A 33 -3.68 10.00 3.18
C HIS A 33 -4.60 10.27 4.38
N TRP A 34 -4.05 10.54 5.58
CA TRP A 34 -4.86 10.86 6.77
C TRP A 34 -5.81 12.06 6.58
N THR A 35 -5.47 12.97 5.67
CA THR A 35 -6.29 14.13 5.31
C THR A 35 -7.51 13.79 4.42
N GLY A 36 -7.64 12.52 4.00
CA GLY A 36 -8.70 12.05 3.11
C GLY A 36 -8.38 12.13 1.61
N TYR A 37 -7.25 12.71 1.22
CA TYR A 37 -6.81 12.67 -0.18
C TYR A 37 -6.38 11.26 -0.58
N THR A 38 -6.68 10.87 -1.81
CA THR A 38 -6.32 9.56 -2.34
C THR A 38 -4.80 9.44 -2.46
N ASN A 39 -4.25 8.38 -1.84
CA ASN A 39 -2.90 7.86 -2.05
C ASN A 39 -3.08 6.38 -2.43
N ALA A 40 -3.34 6.10 -3.70
CA ALA A 40 -3.82 4.79 -4.10
C ALA A 40 -2.70 3.75 -4.19
N ILE A 41 -2.83 2.70 -3.39
CA ILE A 41 -2.20 1.39 -3.65
C ILE A 41 -3.23 0.55 -4.40
N LEU A 42 -2.80 -0.09 -5.47
CA LEU A 42 -3.59 -1.03 -6.24
C LEU A 42 -2.96 -2.41 -6.16
N GLY A 43 -3.76 -3.40 -5.83
CA GLY A 43 -3.30 -4.78 -5.73
C GLY A 43 -4.23 -5.74 -6.43
N THR A 44 -3.68 -6.63 -7.26
CA THR A 44 -4.41 -7.75 -7.85
C THR A 44 -3.65 -9.04 -7.66
N VAL A 45 -4.37 -10.15 -7.63
CA VAL A 45 -3.80 -11.49 -7.64
C VAL A 45 -4.37 -12.26 -8.82
N ASN A 46 -3.50 -12.94 -9.55
CA ASN A 46 -3.89 -13.95 -10.52
C ASN A 46 -3.73 -15.34 -9.88
N ILE A 47 -4.83 -16.09 -9.84
CA ILE A 47 -4.85 -17.48 -9.37
C ILE A 47 -5.32 -18.34 -10.57
N ASP A 48 -4.43 -19.18 -11.08
CA ASP A 48 -4.68 -20.10 -12.19
C ASP A 48 -5.32 -19.44 -13.42
N GLY A 49 -4.85 -18.23 -13.73
CA GLY A 49 -5.33 -17.46 -14.90
C GLY A 49 -6.52 -16.55 -14.62
N LYS A 50 -7.11 -16.55 -13.41
CA LYS A 50 -8.19 -15.65 -13.02
C LYS A 50 -7.67 -14.51 -12.17
N ASP A 51 -8.04 -13.29 -12.52
CA ASP A 51 -7.63 -12.08 -11.78
C ASP A 51 -8.66 -11.67 -10.72
N TYR A 52 -8.15 -11.35 -9.52
CA TYR A 52 -8.93 -10.83 -8.41
C TYR A 52 -8.28 -9.59 -7.84
N ARG A 53 -9.10 -8.64 -7.39
CA ARG A 53 -8.64 -7.42 -6.75
C ARG A 53 -8.43 -7.67 -5.25
N LEU A 54 -7.26 -7.29 -4.74
CA LEU A 54 -6.89 -7.31 -3.31
C LEU A 54 -6.97 -5.93 -2.69
N ILE A 55 -6.54 -4.88 -3.41
CA ILE A 55 -6.42 -3.52 -2.90
C ILE A 55 -6.98 -2.53 -3.92
N GLY A 56 -7.71 -1.52 -3.42
CA GLY A 56 -8.25 -0.43 -4.20
C GLY A 56 -9.67 -0.68 -4.71
N LYS A 57 -10.39 0.39 -5.03
CA LYS A 57 -11.78 0.35 -5.48
C LYS A 57 -11.94 -0.33 -6.84
N LYS A 58 -13.17 -0.70 -7.14
CA LYS A 58 -13.55 -1.29 -8.44
C LYS A 58 -13.30 -0.30 -9.58
N ARG A 59 -12.57 -0.75 -10.60
CA ARG A 59 -12.30 -0.03 -11.85
C ARG A 59 -12.75 -0.77 -13.11
N SER A 60 -13.02 -2.07 -13.01
CA SER A 60 -13.49 -2.93 -14.08
C SER A 60 -14.51 -3.92 -13.55
N GLU A 61 -15.49 -4.28 -14.38
CA GLU A 61 -16.46 -5.36 -14.09
C GLU A 61 -15.82 -6.74 -14.18
N GLU A 62 -14.74 -6.88 -14.94
CA GLU A 62 -14.07 -8.16 -15.20
C GLU A 62 -13.28 -8.66 -14.00
N ILE A 63 -12.71 -7.73 -13.19
CA ILE A 63 -11.87 -8.08 -12.05
C ILE A 63 -12.69 -8.01 -10.75
N LYS A 64 -13.13 -9.16 -10.27
CA LYS A 64 -13.86 -9.28 -9.01
C LYS A 64 -12.95 -9.05 -7.81
N SER A 65 -13.53 -8.62 -6.68
CA SER A 65 -12.81 -8.59 -5.40
C SER A 65 -12.51 -10.00 -4.91
N ALA A 66 -11.31 -10.24 -4.43
CA ALA A 66 -11.02 -11.41 -3.61
C ALA A 66 -11.83 -11.35 -2.31
N LYS A 67 -12.20 -12.51 -1.78
CA LYS A 67 -12.97 -12.59 -0.54
C LYS A 67 -12.08 -12.30 0.66
N GLN A 68 -12.17 -11.09 1.22
CA GLN A 68 -11.55 -10.75 2.49
C GLN A 68 -12.27 -11.46 3.64
N VAL A 69 -11.54 -12.21 4.45
CA VAL A 69 -12.09 -13.00 5.58
C VAL A 69 -11.69 -12.43 6.93
N GLU A 70 -10.56 -11.69 7.00
CA GLU A 70 -10.08 -11.12 8.25
C GLU A 70 -9.42 -9.76 8.04
N LEU A 71 -9.52 -8.91 9.05
CA LEU A 71 -8.73 -7.72 9.28
C LEU A 71 -8.37 -7.69 10.75
N ASP A 72 -7.08 -7.71 11.05
CA ASP A 72 -6.54 -7.52 12.40
C ASP A 72 -5.49 -6.41 12.40
N MET A 73 -5.27 -5.81 13.56
CA MET A 73 -4.31 -4.73 13.72
C MET A 73 -3.64 -4.84 15.09
N ASP A 74 -2.33 -4.77 15.10
CA ASP A 74 -1.51 -4.61 16.30
C ASP A 74 -0.78 -3.26 16.30
N THR A 75 0.25 -3.10 17.13
CA THR A 75 0.98 -1.84 17.31
C THR A 75 1.68 -1.37 16.03
N PHE A 76 2.21 -2.28 15.22
CA PHE A 76 3.05 -1.96 14.07
C PHE A 76 2.53 -2.54 12.76
N THR A 77 1.61 -3.49 12.83
CA THR A 77 1.19 -4.27 11.67
C THR A 77 -0.33 -4.29 11.52
N THR A 78 -0.79 -4.02 10.32
CA THR A 78 -2.16 -4.26 9.88
C THR A 78 -2.18 -5.48 8.97
N THR A 79 -2.99 -6.47 9.33
CA THR A 79 -3.09 -7.75 8.64
C THR A 79 -4.43 -7.90 7.94
N TYR A 80 -4.41 -8.22 6.66
CA TYR A 80 -5.57 -8.60 5.88
C TYR A 80 -5.44 -10.03 5.39
N VAL A 81 -6.49 -10.83 5.56
CA VAL A 81 -6.55 -12.21 5.05
C VAL A 81 -7.63 -12.33 3.98
N PHE A 82 -7.26 -12.91 2.87
CA PHE A 82 -8.14 -13.20 1.74
C PHE A 82 -8.15 -14.70 1.47
N GLU A 83 -9.33 -15.24 1.12
CA GLU A 83 -9.49 -16.63 0.67
C GLU A 83 -10.20 -16.65 -0.67
N GLN A 84 -9.52 -17.20 -1.67
CA GLN A 84 -10.02 -17.25 -3.03
C GLN A 84 -9.50 -18.50 -3.77
N ASP A 85 -10.40 -19.26 -4.40
CA ASP A 85 -10.08 -20.42 -5.26
C ASP A 85 -9.03 -21.37 -4.64
N GLY A 86 -9.26 -21.80 -3.39
CA GLY A 86 -8.37 -22.75 -2.68
C GLY A 86 -7.06 -22.16 -2.15
N VAL A 87 -6.86 -20.83 -2.29
CA VAL A 87 -5.66 -20.12 -1.82
C VAL A 87 -6.03 -19.12 -0.73
N ARG A 88 -5.25 -19.09 0.35
CA ARG A 88 -5.25 -18.00 1.33
C ARG A 88 -4.06 -17.10 1.06
N LEU A 89 -4.32 -15.79 1.06
CA LEU A 89 -3.31 -14.75 0.99
C LEU A 89 -3.39 -13.88 2.24
N THR A 90 -2.27 -13.72 2.93
CA THR A 90 -2.15 -12.81 4.07
C THR A 90 -1.25 -11.64 3.66
N LEU A 91 -1.79 -10.44 3.75
CA LEU A 91 -1.07 -9.19 3.50
C LEU A 91 -0.78 -8.54 4.85
N LEU A 92 0.50 -8.32 5.16
CA LEU A 92 0.94 -7.67 6.38
C LEU A 92 1.60 -6.34 6.01
N PHE A 93 0.97 -5.25 6.42
CA PHE A 93 1.52 -3.89 6.31
C PHE A 93 2.18 -3.54 7.63
N THR A 94 3.49 -3.42 7.65
CA THR A 94 4.27 -3.14 8.86
C THR A 94 5.05 -1.85 8.72
N SER A 95 4.84 -0.91 9.67
CA SER A 95 5.63 0.30 9.82
C SER A 95 6.34 0.25 11.16
N PRO A 96 7.66 0.01 11.22
CA PRO A 96 8.40 -0.20 12.46
C PRO A 96 8.71 1.14 13.14
N ILE A 97 7.69 1.76 13.75
CA ILE A 97 7.83 3.01 14.52
C ILE A 97 8.28 2.64 15.93
N MET A 98 9.60 2.59 16.15
CA MET A 98 10.18 2.26 17.45
C MET A 98 10.62 3.54 18.19
N PRO A 99 9.83 4.05 19.15
CA PRO A 99 10.11 5.34 19.79
C PRO A 99 11.41 5.35 20.62
N ASP A 100 11.85 4.18 21.09
CA ASP A 100 13.07 4.04 21.88
C ASP A 100 14.33 3.87 21.03
N ASP A 101 14.19 3.74 19.70
CA ASP A 101 15.31 3.59 18.77
C ASP A 101 15.20 4.59 17.62
N LEU A 102 15.91 5.71 17.74
CA LEU A 102 15.91 6.78 16.75
C LEU A 102 16.42 6.32 15.36
N TYR A 103 17.28 5.31 15.33
CA TYR A 103 17.80 4.77 14.06
C TYR A 103 16.67 4.12 13.22
N TYR A 104 15.78 3.37 13.87
CA TYR A 104 14.62 2.79 13.19
C TYR A 104 13.50 3.82 13.00
N LEU A 105 13.25 4.67 14.00
CA LEU A 105 12.19 5.67 13.96
C LEU A 105 12.37 6.67 12.79
N THR A 106 13.61 7.06 12.51
CA THR A 106 13.91 8.05 11.45
C THR A 106 14.01 7.45 10.05
N ARG A 107 13.92 6.12 9.91
CA ARG A 107 13.94 5.47 8.60
C ARG A 107 12.55 5.48 7.97
N PRO A 108 12.36 6.09 6.79
CA PRO A 108 11.07 6.11 6.11
C PRO A 108 10.84 4.78 5.37
N VAL A 109 10.81 3.67 6.10
CA VAL A 109 10.66 2.33 5.53
C VAL A 109 9.43 1.66 6.11
N SER A 110 8.56 1.15 5.24
CA SER A 110 7.46 0.27 5.58
C SER A 110 7.56 -1.02 4.78
N TYR A 111 7.02 -2.09 5.31
CA TYR A 111 7.06 -3.41 4.69
C TYR A 111 5.65 -3.83 4.29
N LEU A 112 5.52 -4.40 3.09
CA LEU A 112 4.37 -5.17 2.68
C LEU A 112 4.82 -6.61 2.44
N GLU A 113 4.48 -7.48 3.36
CA GLU A 113 4.70 -8.92 3.23
C GLU A 113 3.45 -9.60 2.68
N ILE A 114 3.63 -10.54 1.77
CA ILE A 114 2.55 -11.32 1.18
C ILE A 114 2.86 -12.79 1.39
N GLN A 115 2.07 -13.42 2.23
CA GLN A 115 2.17 -14.86 2.52
C GLN A 115 1.09 -15.62 1.74
N LYS A 116 1.42 -16.82 1.29
CA LYS A 116 0.52 -17.72 0.56
C LYS A 116 0.40 -19.05 1.29
N GLU A 117 -0.84 -19.53 1.48
CA GLU A 117 -1.18 -20.86 1.97
C GLU A 117 -2.14 -21.55 0.99
N ILE A 118 -1.96 -22.83 0.75
CA ILE A 118 -2.86 -23.67 -0.05
C ILE A 118 -3.85 -24.37 0.86
N LEU A 119 -5.14 -24.17 0.64
CA LEU A 119 -6.22 -24.65 1.50
C LEU A 119 -6.85 -25.97 1.01
N ASP A 120 -6.79 -26.25 -0.28
CA ASP A 120 -7.49 -27.39 -0.91
C ASP A 120 -6.58 -28.56 -1.28
N GLY A 121 -5.26 -28.45 -0.99
CA GLY A 121 -4.27 -29.48 -1.28
C GLY A 121 -3.89 -29.60 -2.76
N HIS A 122 -4.38 -28.73 -3.64
CA HIS A 122 -4.02 -28.69 -5.05
C HIS A 122 -2.86 -27.73 -5.32
N ARG A 123 -2.20 -27.87 -6.46
CA ARG A 123 -1.15 -26.94 -6.87
C ARG A 123 -1.74 -25.75 -7.60
N HIS A 124 -1.50 -24.55 -7.08
CA HIS A 124 -1.94 -23.29 -7.68
C HIS A 124 -0.77 -22.44 -8.18
N THR A 125 -0.98 -21.79 -9.32
CA THR A 125 -0.09 -20.73 -9.81
C THR A 125 -0.64 -19.39 -9.31
N VAL A 126 0.13 -18.71 -8.46
CA VAL A 126 -0.27 -17.44 -7.85
C VAL A 126 0.71 -16.34 -8.25
N LYS A 127 0.20 -15.25 -8.81
CA LYS A 127 0.99 -14.06 -9.16
C LYS A 127 0.33 -12.84 -8.55
N VAL A 128 1.07 -12.05 -7.78
CA VAL A 128 0.58 -10.79 -7.22
C VAL A 128 1.16 -9.63 -8.00
N LYS A 129 0.33 -8.62 -8.26
CA LYS A 129 0.68 -7.36 -8.91
C LYS A 129 0.35 -6.22 -7.96
N LEU A 130 1.32 -5.34 -7.72
CA LEU A 130 1.15 -4.13 -6.95
C LEU A 130 1.46 -2.92 -7.81
N ALA A 131 0.75 -1.83 -7.58
CA ALA A 131 1.03 -0.53 -8.18
C ALA A 131 0.70 0.58 -7.17
N CYS A 132 1.47 1.67 -7.21
CA CYS A 132 1.22 2.89 -6.47
C CYS A 132 0.97 4.03 -7.43
N SER A 133 0.05 4.93 -7.08
CA SER A 133 -0.26 6.08 -7.92
C SER A 133 0.78 7.20 -7.74
N GLU A 134 0.84 8.11 -8.72
CA GLU A 134 1.66 9.33 -8.65
C GLU A 134 1.34 10.21 -7.43
N GLN A 135 0.14 10.05 -6.86
CA GLN A 135 -0.31 10.75 -5.64
C GLN A 135 0.57 10.50 -4.41
N PHE A 136 1.46 9.52 -4.49
CA PHE A 136 2.51 9.29 -3.48
C PHE A 136 3.63 10.34 -3.51
N CYS A 137 3.73 11.14 -4.59
CA CYS A 137 4.84 12.05 -4.82
C CYS A 137 4.41 13.49 -5.09
N VAL A 138 3.11 13.78 -5.12
CA VAL A 138 2.56 15.11 -5.37
C VAL A 138 1.45 15.43 -4.39
N ASP A 139 1.31 16.71 -4.03
CA ASP A 139 0.22 17.16 -3.15
C ASP A 139 -1.13 17.03 -3.85
N ARG A 140 -1.21 17.45 -5.12
CA ARG A 140 -2.39 17.29 -5.99
C ARG A 140 -1.98 16.77 -7.35
N VAL A 141 -2.84 15.98 -7.95
CA VAL A 141 -2.64 15.48 -9.31
C VAL A 141 -2.58 16.67 -10.28
N GLY A 142 -1.50 16.71 -11.06
CA GLY A 142 -1.25 17.78 -12.03
C GLY A 142 -0.42 18.97 -11.51
N ASP A 143 -0.06 18.99 -10.22
CA ASP A 143 0.79 20.06 -9.66
C ASP A 143 2.22 20.01 -10.16
N ASP A 144 2.70 18.83 -10.47
CA ASP A 144 4.04 18.60 -11.00
C ASP A 144 4.07 17.31 -11.83
N GLU A 145 5.02 17.21 -12.73
CA GLU A 145 5.32 16.00 -13.49
C GLU A 145 5.99 14.98 -12.55
N VAL A 146 5.51 13.72 -12.58
CA VAL A 146 6.10 12.62 -11.81
C VAL A 146 6.96 11.75 -12.74
N GLU A 147 8.19 11.54 -12.35
CA GLU A 147 9.14 10.68 -13.05
C GLU A 147 9.27 9.33 -12.37
N THR A 148 9.39 8.28 -13.17
CA THR A 148 9.54 6.90 -12.68
C THR A 148 10.75 6.26 -13.32
N GLU A 149 11.57 5.60 -12.51
CA GLU A 149 12.78 4.89 -12.93
C GLU A 149 12.82 3.48 -12.33
N ILE A 150 13.24 2.50 -13.13
CA ILE A 150 13.47 1.14 -12.63
C ILE A 150 14.97 1.00 -12.34
N LEU A 151 15.30 0.73 -11.09
CA LEU A 151 16.64 0.52 -10.59
C LEU A 151 16.92 -0.97 -10.40
N THR A 152 18.15 -1.37 -10.65
CA THR A 152 18.66 -2.69 -10.22
C THR A 152 19.81 -2.42 -9.24
N LEU A 153 19.61 -2.88 -8.00
CA LEU A 153 20.61 -2.74 -6.94
C LEU A 153 21.71 -3.82 -7.07
N ASP A 154 22.86 -3.58 -6.42
CA ASP A 154 24.04 -4.48 -6.51
C ASP A 154 23.75 -5.94 -6.11
N ASN A 155 22.77 -6.14 -5.23
CA ASN A 155 22.30 -7.47 -4.82
C ASN A 155 21.28 -8.11 -5.78
N GLY A 156 21.02 -7.48 -6.93
CA GLY A 156 20.07 -7.94 -7.93
C GLY A 156 18.60 -7.61 -7.64
N ILE A 157 18.29 -6.93 -6.55
CA ILE A 157 16.93 -6.44 -6.25
C ILE A 157 16.56 -5.36 -7.26
N LYS A 158 15.36 -5.47 -7.82
CA LYS A 158 14.77 -4.42 -8.65
C LYS A 158 13.90 -3.52 -7.79
N SER A 159 14.01 -2.23 -8.01
CA SER A 159 13.22 -1.22 -7.33
C SER A 159 12.63 -0.26 -8.35
N VAL A 160 11.42 0.21 -8.10
CA VAL A 160 10.81 1.33 -8.83
C VAL A 160 10.99 2.58 -7.98
N LYS A 161 11.71 3.55 -8.50
CA LYS A 161 11.85 4.88 -7.92
C LYS A 161 10.84 5.81 -8.59
N MET A 162 10.10 6.59 -7.79
CA MET A 162 9.13 7.57 -8.27
C MET A 162 9.28 8.87 -7.49
N GLY A 163 9.16 10.02 -8.16
CA GLY A 163 9.24 11.33 -7.51
C GLY A 163 8.75 12.46 -8.40
N SER A 164 8.35 13.57 -7.80
CA SER A 164 8.03 14.79 -8.55
C SER A 164 9.29 15.37 -9.16
N LYS A 165 9.20 15.91 -10.38
CA LYS A 165 10.31 16.51 -11.10
C LYS A 165 10.82 17.79 -10.43
N GLY A 166 9.90 18.58 -9.92
CA GLY A 166 10.19 19.86 -9.31
C GLY A 166 10.79 19.80 -7.91
N GLN A 167 10.62 18.67 -7.18
CA GLN A 167 11.17 18.47 -5.83
C GLN A 167 10.96 19.67 -4.88
N LYS A 168 9.77 20.25 -4.90
CA LYS A 168 9.46 21.48 -4.17
C LYS A 168 9.26 21.19 -2.69
N LEU A 169 10.26 21.46 -1.88
CA LEU A 169 10.20 21.27 -0.43
C LEU A 169 9.17 22.23 0.18
N LEU A 170 8.20 21.66 0.95
CA LEU A 170 7.16 22.41 1.66
C LEU A 170 6.50 23.50 0.80
N ALA A 171 6.17 23.17 -0.46
CA ALA A 171 5.57 24.11 -1.41
C ALA A 171 4.19 24.62 -0.97
N TYR A 172 3.51 23.83 -0.14
CA TYR A 172 2.17 24.14 0.37
C TYR A 172 2.22 24.38 1.88
N HIS A 173 1.53 25.42 2.33
CA HIS A 173 1.43 25.83 3.74
C HIS A 173 -0.01 25.64 4.21
N ALA A 174 -0.42 24.39 4.36
CA ALA A 174 -1.75 24.04 4.84
C ALA A 174 -1.66 22.83 5.78
N ASP A 175 -2.65 22.67 6.63
CA ASP A 175 -2.73 21.53 7.57
C ASP A 175 -2.87 20.19 6.84
N ASP A 176 -3.29 20.21 5.58
CA ASP A 176 -3.52 19.06 4.71
C ASP A 176 -2.38 18.83 3.68
N ALA A 177 -1.25 19.51 3.82
CA ALA A 177 -0.12 19.38 2.90
C ALA A 177 0.45 17.96 2.91
N ARG A 178 0.76 17.46 1.71
CA ARG A 178 1.39 16.17 1.47
C ARG A 178 2.80 16.35 0.91
N ILE A 179 3.57 15.26 0.90
CA ILE A 179 4.94 15.31 0.42
C ILE A 179 5.00 15.60 -1.09
N THR A 180 5.88 16.53 -1.47
CA THR A 180 6.17 16.90 -2.87
C THR A 180 7.66 16.88 -3.16
N TRP A 181 8.43 16.29 -2.26
CA TRP A 181 9.89 16.16 -2.32
C TRP A 181 10.33 14.75 -1.96
N GLY A 182 11.60 14.43 -2.24
CA GLY A 182 12.12 13.09 -2.04
C GLY A 182 11.60 12.09 -3.08
N TYR A 183 11.81 10.82 -2.82
CA TYR A 183 11.46 9.76 -3.76
C TYR A 183 10.79 8.62 -3.03
N PHE A 184 9.73 8.09 -3.64
CA PHE A 184 9.12 6.84 -3.25
C PHE A 184 9.83 5.67 -3.94
N TYR A 185 10.09 4.61 -3.20
CA TYR A 185 10.70 3.38 -3.72
C TYR A 185 9.80 2.18 -3.41
N LEU A 186 9.59 1.31 -4.39
CA LEU A 186 8.88 0.04 -4.27
C LEU A 186 9.78 -1.09 -4.76
#